data_695442aaf5991fbd8f09fda31f6a54bf
#
_entry.id   695442aaf5991fbd8f09fda31f6a54bf
#
_cell.length_a   1.000
_cell.length_b   1.000
_cell.length_c   1.000
_cell.angle_alpha   90.00
_cell.angle_beta   90.00
_cell.angle_gamma   90.00
#
_symmetry.space_group_name_H-M   'P 1'
#
loop_
_entity.id
_entity.type
_entity.pdbx_description
1 polymer ?
#
loop_
_entity_poly.entity_id
_entity_poly.type
_entity_poly.pdbx_seq_one_letter_code
_entity_poly.pdbx_strand_id
1 'polypeptide(L)'
;IGEQGGGKPGPYTRTSETGGEQGEGQPNQKAAKIEGWMASESVGEQGGGKPRPYNTTTEIIIGMPLYQLDHEKHANQFNTLYVPPTGALEGLRVPETLRYITMRLRREPDGCPWDRQQTHQSLTRYVIEETYEVVEALEENDMEKLAEELGDLLLQVYLHAEIARQEGDFNIGDVYEHVSAKLIRRHPHVFGQIEVENAGQVVQNWEEIKRQERIAAGKDVELESILDGVPLASPALIVAQQYQKRAAKVGFDYDNLQQVLAKLAEELQELQEATTPEHTYEEMGDVLFMVARIARELDIDAEEALRSANRKFRRRFQAMEHITRTEGRTFSSYDLDEWRNLWNRVKN
;
A
#
# COMPACT_ATOMS: atom_id res chain seq x y z
N ILE A 1 30.81 17.90 20.87
CA ILE A 1 31.74 17.59 19.78
C ILE A 1 30.86 16.86 18.75
N GLY A 2 30.52 17.62 17.68
CA GLY A 2 29.54 17.19 16.70
C GLY A 2 30.09 16.19 15.68
N GLU A 3 29.20 15.42 15.12
CA GLU A 3 29.31 14.94 13.74
C GLU A 3 27.94 15.08 13.09
N GLN A 4 27.91 15.93 12.08
CA GLN A 4 26.80 16.07 11.16
C GLN A 4 26.84 14.86 10.22
N GLY A 5 25.91 13.92 10.40
CA GLY A 5 25.62 12.87 9.42
C GLY A 5 24.72 13.44 8.35
N GLY A 6 25.30 13.93 7.25
CA GLY A 6 24.55 14.24 6.04
C GLY A 6 24.04 12.95 5.41
N GLY A 7 22.75 12.67 5.53
CA GLY A 7 22.08 11.62 4.78
C GLY A 7 22.16 11.94 3.28
N LYS A 8 22.73 11.06 2.49
CA LYS A 8 22.63 11.14 1.03
C LYS A 8 21.20 10.76 0.65
N PRO A 9 20.54 11.52 -0.24
CA PRO A 9 19.22 11.15 -0.72
C PRO A 9 19.28 9.82 -1.47
N GLY A 10 18.30 8.94 -1.22
CA GLY A 10 18.10 7.72 -1.98
C GLY A 10 17.69 8.03 -3.42
N PRO A 11 17.75 7.06 -4.33
CA PRO A 11 17.50 7.24 -5.76
C PRO A 11 16.08 7.71 -6.13
N TYR A 12 15.17 7.79 -5.17
CA TYR A 12 13.76 8.17 -5.37
C TYR A 12 13.40 9.53 -4.79
N THR A 13 14.37 10.44 -4.55
CA THR A 13 14.03 11.78 -4.10
C THR A 13 13.41 12.60 -5.23
N ARG A 14 12.19 13.05 -5.02
CA ARG A 14 11.44 13.99 -5.87
C ARG A 14 12.25 15.25 -6.17
N THR A 15 12.37 15.57 -7.45
CA THR A 15 12.55 16.94 -7.92
C THR A 15 11.21 17.45 -8.44
N SER A 16 10.54 18.30 -7.66
CA SER A 16 9.36 19.03 -8.11
C SER A 16 9.81 20.14 -9.08
N GLU A 17 9.68 19.93 -10.38
CA GLU A 17 9.65 21.03 -11.34
C GLU A 17 8.21 21.33 -11.74
N THR A 18 7.72 22.46 -11.29
CA THR A 18 6.48 23.08 -11.75
C THR A 18 6.71 23.69 -13.14
N GLY A 19 6.09 23.14 -14.15
CA GLY A 19 6.01 23.75 -15.48
C GLY A 19 4.73 23.35 -16.15
N GLY A 20 3.69 24.18 -16.02
CA GLY A 20 2.42 23.97 -16.71
C GLY A 20 2.53 24.27 -18.19
N GLU A 21 1.99 23.41 -19.02
CA GLU A 21 1.42 23.75 -20.31
C GLU A 21 0.25 22.81 -20.62
N GLN A 22 -0.90 23.43 -20.88
CA GLN A 22 -2.09 22.77 -21.38
C GLN A 22 -1.82 22.31 -22.82
N GLY A 23 -1.90 21.01 -23.06
CA GLY A 23 -1.84 20.40 -24.38
C GLY A 23 -3.04 19.51 -24.59
N GLU A 24 -3.94 19.95 -25.45
CA GLU A 24 -5.11 19.20 -25.92
C GLU A 24 -4.72 17.83 -26.49
N GLY A 25 -5.40 16.79 -26.04
CA GLY A 25 -5.15 15.41 -26.44
C GLY A 25 -5.44 15.17 -27.92
N GLN A 26 -4.43 14.91 -28.71
CA GLN A 26 -4.59 14.28 -30.01
C GLN A 26 -4.50 12.76 -29.88
N PRO A 27 -5.31 11.99 -30.62
CA PRO A 27 -5.29 10.53 -30.56
C PRO A 27 -3.99 9.96 -31.13
N ASN A 28 -3.50 8.97 -30.46
CA ASN A 28 -2.22 8.29 -30.57
C ASN A 28 -1.87 7.88 -32.02
N GLN A 29 -0.97 8.59 -32.66
CA GLN A 29 -0.43 8.31 -34.00
C GLN A 29 0.50 7.08 -34.09
N LYS A 30 0.61 6.26 -33.05
CA LYS A 30 1.45 5.05 -33.04
C LYS A 30 0.84 3.83 -33.73
N ALA A 31 -0.43 3.88 -34.09
CA ALA A 31 -1.07 2.79 -34.88
C ALA A 31 -0.63 2.79 -36.35
N ALA A 32 -0.10 3.89 -36.87
CA ALA A 32 0.24 4.04 -38.29
C ALA A 32 1.63 3.50 -38.68
N LYS A 33 2.43 3.02 -37.73
CA LYS A 33 3.81 2.55 -38.01
C LYS A 33 3.96 1.05 -38.24
N ILE A 34 2.87 0.29 -38.10
CA ILE A 34 2.88 -1.17 -38.34
C ILE A 34 2.64 -1.52 -39.80
N GLU A 35 2.05 -0.63 -40.59
CA GLU A 35 1.84 -0.87 -42.03
C GLU A 35 3.11 -0.84 -42.89
N GLY A 36 4.20 -0.28 -42.37
CA GLY A 36 5.46 -0.14 -43.11
C GLY A 36 6.44 -1.34 -43.06
N TRP A 37 6.13 -2.36 -42.26
CA TRP A 37 7.07 -3.48 -42.02
C TRP A 37 6.73 -4.76 -42.78
N MET A 38 5.59 -4.80 -43.48
CA MET A 38 5.15 -6.01 -44.21
C MET A 38 5.42 -5.97 -45.73
N ALA A 39 6.19 -5.04 -46.19
CA ALA A 39 6.54 -4.97 -47.63
C ALA A 39 8.08 -5.02 -47.80
N SER A 40 8.66 -6.17 -47.64
CA SER A 40 9.88 -6.68 -48.33
C SER A 40 10.60 -7.72 -47.48
N GLU A 41 10.48 -8.97 -47.85
CA GLU A 41 11.63 -9.84 -48.13
C GLU A 41 11.10 -11.19 -48.59
N SER A 42 11.21 -11.39 -49.89
CA SER A 42 11.21 -12.71 -50.51
C SER A 42 12.42 -13.48 -50.02
N VAL A 43 12.26 -14.45 -49.14
CA VAL A 43 13.32 -15.35 -48.76
C VAL A 43 13.46 -16.40 -49.86
N GLY A 44 14.63 -16.36 -50.49
CA GLY A 44 15.01 -17.28 -51.55
C GLY A 44 15.05 -18.77 -51.13
N GLU A 45 14.69 -19.59 -52.03
CA GLU A 45 14.77 -21.07 -51.98
C GLU A 45 16.21 -21.51 -51.70
N GLN A 46 16.41 -22.31 -50.66
CA GLN A 46 17.35 -23.45 -50.67
C GLN A 46 17.01 -24.45 -49.57
N GLY A 47 16.68 -25.68 -49.96
CA GLY A 47 16.62 -26.81 -49.06
C GLY A 47 15.60 -27.84 -49.49
N GLY A 48 16.03 -28.91 -50.21
CA GLY A 48 15.21 -30.01 -50.69
C GLY A 48 14.45 -30.75 -49.62
N GLY A 49 13.16 -30.51 -49.54
CA GLY A 49 12.19 -31.26 -48.75
C GLY A 49 11.03 -31.67 -49.64
N LYS A 50 10.54 -32.90 -49.47
CA LYS A 50 9.39 -33.44 -50.22
C LYS A 50 8.22 -32.46 -50.22
N PRO A 51 7.48 -32.31 -51.36
CA PRO A 51 6.36 -31.38 -51.44
C PRO A 51 5.30 -31.72 -50.41
N ARG A 52 4.90 -30.71 -49.65
CA ARG A 52 3.78 -30.81 -48.70
C ARG A 52 2.47 -30.92 -49.50
N PRO A 53 1.49 -31.72 -49.06
CA PRO A 53 0.29 -32.01 -49.86
C PRO A 53 -0.77 -30.88 -49.86
N TYR A 54 -0.43 -29.66 -49.41
CA TYR A 54 -1.35 -28.55 -49.40
C TYR A 54 -0.82 -27.37 -50.21
N ASN A 55 -1.45 -27.16 -51.35
CA ASN A 55 -1.22 -26.00 -52.20
C ASN A 55 -1.95 -24.79 -51.54
N THR A 56 -1.27 -24.05 -50.67
CA THR A 56 -1.85 -22.88 -50.04
C THR A 56 -1.67 -21.67 -50.96
N THR A 57 -2.74 -21.33 -51.64
CA THR A 57 -2.72 -20.24 -52.60
C THR A 57 -2.89 -18.84 -51.99
N THR A 58 -3.26 -18.70 -50.74
CA THR A 58 -3.33 -17.36 -50.12
C THR A 58 -3.31 -17.46 -48.59
N GLU A 59 -2.24 -17.04 -47.99
CA GLU A 59 -2.19 -16.75 -46.58
C GLU A 59 -2.73 -15.34 -46.34
N ILE A 60 -3.76 -15.18 -45.50
CA ILE A 60 -4.31 -13.87 -45.13
C ILE A 60 -3.83 -13.56 -43.73
N ILE A 61 -3.06 -12.49 -43.58
CA ILE A 61 -2.62 -11.99 -42.29
C ILE A 61 -3.47 -10.77 -41.93
N ILE A 62 -4.20 -10.85 -40.81
CA ILE A 62 -5.04 -9.76 -40.29
C ILE A 62 -4.43 -9.29 -38.98
N GLY A 63 -3.99 -8.04 -38.96
CA GLY A 63 -3.51 -7.38 -37.74
C GLY A 63 -4.69 -6.71 -37.01
N MET A 64 -4.90 -7.05 -35.73
CA MET A 64 -5.93 -6.43 -34.92
C MET A 64 -5.54 -6.40 -33.44
N PRO A 65 -6.11 -5.51 -32.62
CA PRO A 65 -5.99 -5.56 -31.18
C PRO A 65 -6.56 -6.86 -30.61
N LEU A 66 -5.91 -7.45 -29.62
CA LEU A 66 -6.29 -8.75 -29.03
C LEU A 66 -7.74 -8.76 -28.50
N TYR A 67 -8.22 -7.63 -27.94
CA TYR A 67 -9.60 -7.52 -27.45
C TYR A 67 -10.69 -7.55 -28.55
N GLN A 68 -10.31 -7.52 -29.82
CA GLN A 68 -11.22 -7.64 -30.95
C GLN A 68 -11.26 -9.03 -31.56
N LEU A 69 -10.45 -9.95 -31.04
CA LEU A 69 -10.30 -11.30 -31.61
C LEU A 69 -11.60 -12.10 -31.57
N ASP A 70 -12.40 -11.97 -30.53
CA ASP A 70 -13.71 -12.61 -30.37
C ASP A 70 -14.79 -12.06 -31.30
N HIS A 71 -14.57 -10.88 -31.86
CA HIS A 71 -15.43 -10.26 -32.87
C HIS A 71 -14.97 -10.56 -34.31
N GLU A 72 -13.83 -11.25 -34.49
CA GLU A 72 -13.30 -11.53 -35.83
C GLU A 72 -14.04 -12.68 -36.52
N LYS A 73 -14.65 -12.34 -37.66
CA LYS A 73 -15.49 -13.29 -38.45
C LYS A 73 -14.69 -14.43 -39.09
N HIS A 74 -13.41 -14.23 -39.27
CA HIS A 74 -12.52 -15.22 -39.88
C HIS A 74 -11.88 -16.18 -38.86
N ALA A 75 -12.04 -15.93 -37.55
CA ALA A 75 -11.51 -16.78 -36.50
C ALA A 75 -12.20 -18.17 -36.56
N ASN A 76 -11.44 -19.24 -36.81
CA ASN A 76 -11.90 -20.61 -36.82
C ASN A 76 -10.75 -21.57 -36.43
N GLN A 77 -11.05 -22.84 -36.33
CA GLN A 77 -10.10 -23.88 -35.89
C GLN A 77 -8.84 -24.07 -36.79
N PHE A 78 -8.80 -23.46 -37.96
CA PHE A 78 -7.68 -23.51 -38.88
C PHE A 78 -6.80 -22.27 -38.87
N ASN A 79 -7.13 -21.29 -38.06
CA ASN A 79 -6.37 -20.04 -37.97
C ASN A 79 -5.37 -20.14 -36.83
N THR A 80 -4.21 -19.55 -37.03
CA THR A 80 -3.18 -19.42 -35.98
C THR A 80 -3.11 -18.00 -35.53
N LEU A 81 -3.25 -17.77 -34.23
CA LEU A 81 -2.99 -16.47 -33.63
C LEU A 81 -1.49 -16.31 -33.40
N TYR A 82 -0.91 -15.29 -34.00
CA TYR A 82 0.43 -14.86 -33.67
C TYR A 82 0.37 -13.53 -32.89
N VAL A 83 0.82 -13.58 -31.64
CA VAL A 83 1.01 -12.39 -30.82
C VAL A 83 2.52 -12.12 -30.83
N PRO A 84 2.98 -11.00 -31.46
CA PRO A 84 4.39 -10.70 -31.45
C PRO A 84 4.84 -10.42 -30.00
N PRO A 85 6.05 -10.87 -29.63
CA PRO A 85 6.58 -10.54 -28.31
C PRO A 85 6.75 -9.02 -28.20
N THR A 86 6.10 -8.43 -27.21
CA THR A 86 6.37 -7.03 -26.83
C THR A 86 7.72 -6.96 -26.14
N GLY A 87 8.48 -5.90 -26.38
CA GLY A 87 9.70 -5.64 -25.62
C GLY A 87 9.36 -5.62 -24.12
N ALA A 88 10.25 -6.17 -23.30
CA ALA A 88 10.01 -6.30 -21.86
C ALA A 88 9.70 -4.96 -21.15
N LEU A 89 10.03 -3.82 -21.76
CA LEU A 89 9.76 -2.48 -21.24
C LEU A 89 8.64 -1.74 -22.00
N GLU A 90 7.96 -2.38 -22.93
CA GLU A 90 6.89 -1.73 -23.71
C GLU A 90 5.51 -1.86 -23.04
N GLY A 91 5.33 -2.88 -22.21
CA GLY A 91 4.08 -3.17 -21.52
C GLY A 91 4.06 -2.63 -20.08
N LEU A 92 4.20 -1.32 -19.86
CA LEU A 92 4.28 -0.75 -18.49
C LEU A 92 3.02 -0.96 -17.63
N ARG A 93 1.93 -1.43 -18.23
CA ARG A 93 0.66 -1.67 -17.51
C ARG A 93 0.44 -3.14 -17.12
N VAL A 94 1.43 -3.99 -17.30
CA VAL A 94 1.30 -5.42 -16.96
C VAL A 94 2.25 -5.80 -15.81
N PRO A 95 1.80 -6.69 -14.91
CA PRO A 95 2.57 -7.10 -13.74
C PRO A 95 3.93 -7.72 -14.10
N GLU A 96 4.02 -8.43 -15.20
CA GLU A 96 5.25 -9.08 -15.69
C GLU A 96 6.35 -8.07 -15.99
N THR A 97 5.99 -6.88 -16.44
CA THR A 97 6.95 -5.81 -16.71
C THR A 97 7.56 -5.30 -15.40
N LEU A 98 6.76 -5.08 -14.36
CA LEU A 98 7.28 -4.67 -13.05
C LEU A 98 8.18 -5.77 -12.45
N ARG A 99 7.75 -7.03 -12.56
CA ARG A 99 8.59 -8.18 -12.16
C ARG A 99 9.92 -8.19 -12.90
N TYR A 100 9.91 -8.00 -14.22
CA TYR A 100 11.13 -7.95 -15.01
C TYR A 100 12.04 -6.79 -14.61
N ILE A 101 11.47 -5.61 -14.38
CA ILE A 101 12.22 -4.42 -13.93
C ILE A 101 12.89 -4.70 -12.59
N THR A 102 12.16 -5.22 -11.60
CA THR A 102 12.69 -5.52 -10.27
C THR A 102 13.80 -6.57 -10.32
N MET A 103 13.61 -7.64 -11.10
CA MET A 103 14.65 -8.63 -11.35
C MET A 103 15.90 -8.00 -11.99
N ARG A 104 15.73 -7.09 -12.95
CA ARG A 104 16.84 -6.41 -13.61
C ARG A 104 17.59 -5.47 -12.68
N LEU A 105 16.89 -4.75 -11.81
CA LEU A 105 17.51 -3.87 -10.80
C LEU A 105 18.42 -4.65 -9.85
N ARG A 106 18.04 -5.86 -9.48
CA ARG A 106 18.80 -6.71 -8.53
C ARG A 106 19.76 -7.70 -9.19
N ARG A 107 19.84 -7.74 -10.52
CA ARG A 107 20.65 -8.74 -11.23
C ARG A 107 22.15 -8.50 -11.05
N GLU A 108 22.91 -9.58 -10.78
CA GLU A 108 24.37 -9.60 -10.79
C GLU A 108 24.88 -9.83 -12.24
N PRO A 109 25.97 -9.18 -12.67
CA PRO A 109 26.66 -8.07 -11.99
C PRO A 109 26.16 -6.69 -12.41
N ASP A 110 25.22 -6.58 -13.36
CA ASP A 110 24.83 -5.40 -14.13
C ASP A 110 23.54 -4.70 -13.65
N GLY A 111 23.02 -5.10 -12.49
CA GLY A 111 21.89 -4.42 -11.82
C GLY A 111 22.31 -3.14 -11.09
N CYS A 112 21.35 -2.46 -10.53
CA CYS A 112 21.57 -1.24 -9.74
C CYS A 112 22.37 -1.56 -8.46
N PRO A 113 23.49 -0.91 -8.21
CA PRO A 113 24.31 -1.19 -7.02
C PRO A 113 23.59 -0.98 -5.69
N TRP A 114 22.64 -0.03 -5.65
CA TRP A 114 21.86 0.23 -4.46
C TRP A 114 20.81 -0.88 -4.21
N ASP A 115 20.03 -1.25 -5.24
CA ASP A 115 18.99 -2.29 -5.10
C ASP A 115 19.61 -3.65 -4.76
N ARG A 116 20.78 -3.96 -5.30
CA ARG A 116 21.51 -5.21 -5.02
C ARG A 116 21.94 -5.36 -3.56
N GLN A 117 22.19 -4.24 -2.87
CA GLN A 117 22.58 -4.22 -1.47
C GLN A 117 21.40 -4.32 -0.49
N GLN A 118 20.17 -4.15 -0.99
CA GLN A 118 19.00 -4.19 -0.12
C GLN A 118 18.72 -5.60 0.41
N THR A 119 18.29 -5.65 1.67
CA THR A 119 17.81 -6.84 2.37
C THR A 119 16.39 -6.63 2.84
N HIS A 120 15.70 -7.68 3.30
CA HIS A 120 14.39 -7.57 3.93
C HIS A 120 14.38 -6.52 5.06
N GLN A 121 15.42 -6.50 5.89
CA GLN A 121 15.54 -5.59 7.03
C GLN A 121 15.78 -4.15 6.59
N SER A 122 16.63 -3.93 5.58
CA SER A 122 16.93 -2.56 5.11
C SER A 122 15.71 -1.91 4.43
N LEU A 123 14.82 -2.71 3.85
CA LEU A 123 13.60 -2.24 3.19
C LEU A 123 12.43 -1.99 4.15
N THR A 124 12.49 -2.46 5.41
CA THR A 124 11.38 -2.32 6.38
C THR A 124 10.90 -0.86 6.50
N ARG A 125 11.83 0.09 6.54
CA ARG A 125 11.49 1.52 6.66
C ARG A 125 10.69 2.03 5.45
N TYR A 126 11.02 1.56 4.25
CA TYR A 126 10.32 1.99 3.03
C TYR A 126 8.91 1.41 2.96
N VAL A 127 8.70 0.15 3.34
CA VAL A 127 7.34 -0.41 3.43
C VAL A 127 6.45 0.44 4.35
N ILE A 128 6.99 0.95 5.47
CA ILE A 128 6.27 1.81 6.40
C ILE A 128 6.03 3.20 5.77
N GLU A 129 7.05 3.79 5.14
CA GLU A 129 6.99 5.08 4.47
C GLU A 129 5.92 5.09 3.38
N GLU A 130 6.00 4.17 2.40
CA GLU A 130 5.01 4.05 1.33
C GLU A 130 3.59 3.78 1.87
N THR A 131 3.48 2.98 2.95
CA THR A 131 2.18 2.76 3.59
C THR A 131 1.57 4.06 4.12
N TYR A 132 2.37 4.94 4.73
CA TYR A 132 1.88 6.22 5.22
C TYR A 132 1.64 7.23 4.11
N GLU A 133 2.37 7.19 3.00
CA GLU A 133 2.12 8.02 1.83
C GLU A 133 0.81 7.63 1.13
N VAL A 134 0.50 6.32 1.04
CA VAL A 134 -0.84 5.84 0.64
C VAL A 134 -1.93 6.39 1.57
N VAL A 135 -1.72 6.36 2.89
CA VAL A 135 -2.70 6.90 3.85
C VAL A 135 -2.85 8.41 3.66
N GLU A 136 -1.76 9.16 3.47
CA GLU A 136 -1.81 10.61 3.23
C GLU A 136 -2.60 10.94 1.96
N ALA A 137 -2.36 10.23 0.84
CA ALA A 137 -3.08 10.41 -0.41
C ALA A 137 -4.59 10.13 -0.27
N LEU A 138 -4.97 9.10 0.49
CA LEU A 138 -6.37 8.81 0.83
C LEU A 138 -7.01 9.92 1.67
N GLU A 139 -6.32 10.43 2.67
CA GLU A 139 -6.79 11.50 3.54
C GLU A 139 -6.91 12.85 2.83
N GLU A 140 -6.07 13.09 1.81
CA GLU A 140 -6.11 14.28 0.95
C GLU A 140 -7.13 14.12 -0.20
N ASN A 141 -7.69 12.91 -0.40
CA ASN A 141 -8.55 12.55 -1.53
C ASN A 141 -7.89 12.84 -2.88
N ASP A 142 -6.57 12.65 -2.96
CA ASP A 142 -5.76 12.78 -4.17
C ASP A 142 -5.60 11.42 -4.85
N MET A 143 -6.43 11.18 -5.88
CA MET A 143 -6.45 9.90 -6.60
C MET A 143 -5.24 9.68 -7.50
N GLU A 144 -4.58 10.74 -7.98
CA GLU A 144 -3.37 10.65 -8.78
C GLU A 144 -2.19 10.25 -7.89
N LYS A 145 -2.01 10.95 -6.77
CA LYS A 145 -1.03 10.60 -5.75
C LYS A 145 -1.27 9.19 -5.20
N LEU A 146 -2.53 8.82 -4.93
CA LEU A 146 -2.86 7.47 -4.46
C LEU A 146 -2.41 6.39 -5.44
N ALA A 147 -2.56 6.60 -6.75
CA ALA A 147 -2.09 5.63 -7.75
C ALA A 147 -0.57 5.52 -7.79
N GLU A 148 0.16 6.62 -7.57
CA GLU A 148 1.62 6.66 -7.44
C GLU A 148 2.07 5.87 -6.22
N GLU A 149 1.57 6.20 -5.02
CA GLU A 149 1.98 5.59 -3.76
C GLU A 149 1.59 4.10 -3.66
N LEU A 150 0.46 3.70 -4.25
CA LEU A 150 0.12 2.27 -4.39
C LEU A 150 1.11 1.55 -5.30
N GLY A 151 1.66 2.21 -6.31
CA GLY A 151 2.72 1.69 -7.17
C GLY A 151 4.02 1.48 -6.38
N ASP A 152 4.41 2.42 -5.53
CA ASP A 152 5.61 2.35 -4.72
C ASP A 152 5.47 1.28 -3.61
N LEU A 153 4.31 1.19 -2.97
CA LEU A 153 4.02 0.08 -2.06
C LEU A 153 4.05 -1.29 -2.77
N LEU A 154 3.54 -1.38 -3.99
CA LEU A 154 3.62 -2.60 -4.80
C LEU A 154 5.07 -2.93 -5.16
N LEU A 155 5.91 -1.94 -5.46
CA LEU A 155 7.34 -2.14 -5.68
C LEU A 155 8.02 -2.81 -4.47
N GLN A 156 7.68 -2.42 -3.23
CA GLN A 156 8.21 -3.07 -2.03
C GLN A 156 7.86 -4.57 -2.02
N VAL A 157 6.63 -4.94 -2.39
CA VAL A 157 6.24 -6.35 -2.48
C VAL A 157 7.10 -7.11 -3.48
N TYR A 158 7.36 -6.53 -4.66
CA TYR A 158 8.19 -7.16 -5.68
C TYR A 158 9.67 -7.24 -5.29
N LEU A 159 10.21 -6.21 -4.61
CA LEU A 159 11.59 -6.22 -4.11
C LEU A 159 11.79 -7.33 -3.07
N HIS A 160 10.88 -7.43 -2.10
CA HIS A 160 10.91 -8.51 -1.12
C HIS A 160 10.80 -9.89 -1.77
N ALA A 161 9.90 -10.07 -2.73
CA ALA A 161 9.74 -11.32 -3.44
C ALA A 161 10.97 -11.69 -4.29
N GLU A 162 11.67 -10.70 -4.87
CA GLU A 162 12.89 -10.92 -5.63
C GLU A 162 14.09 -11.25 -4.72
N ILE A 163 14.19 -10.62 -3.53
CA ILE A 163 15.19 -10.98 -2.51
C ILE A 163 14.98 -12.45 -2.11
N ALA A 164 13.77 -12.81 -1.70
CA ALA A 164 13.44 -14.17 -1.29
C ALA A 164 13.71 -15.20 -2.41
N ARG A 165 13.41 -14.86 -3.67
CA ARG A 165 13.73 -15.70 -4.83
C ARG A 165 15.24 -15.93 -4.98
N GLN A 166 16.06 -14.90 -4.74
CA GLN A 166 17.52 -15.00 -4.79
C GLN A 166 18.08 -15.85 -3.65
N GLU A 167 17.44 -15.84 -2.49
CA GLU A 167 17.77 -16.64 -1.31
C GLU A 167 17.22 -18.07 -1.41
N GLY A 168 16.27 -18.32 -2.29
CA GLY A 168 15.68 -19.65 -2.53
C GLY A 168 14.48 -19.97 -1.63
N ASP A 169 13.89 -18.96 -0.98
CA ASP A 169 12.79 -19.14 -0.03
C ASP A 169 11.42 -19.16 -0.73
N PHE A 170 11.06 -18.09 -1.43
CA PHE A 170 9.81 -17.97 -2.19
C PHE A 170 9.96 -16.95 -3.33
N ASN A 171 8.94 -16.80 -4.16
CA ASN A 171 8.89 -15.84 -5.26
C ASN A 171 7.54 -15.12 -5.33
N ILE A 172 7.37 -14.18 -6.23
CA ILE A 172 6.13 -13.40 -6.38
C ILE A 172 4.91 -14.28 -6.71
N GLY A 173 5.09 -15.41 -7.37
CA GLY A 173 4.01 -16.37 -7.63
C GLY A 173 3.45 -16.96 -6.34
N ASP A 174 4.32 -17.29 -5.40
CA ASP A 174 3.92 -17.80 -4.07
C ASP A 174 3.14 -16.71 -3.29
N VAL A 175 3.51 -15.45 -3.42
CA VAL A 175 2.75 -14.32 -2.81
C VAL A 175 1.34 -14.24 -3.40
N TYR A 176 1.21 -14.36 -4.73
CA TYR A 176 -0.10 -14.39 -5.40
C TYR A 176 -0.93 -15.59 -4.97
N GLU A 177 -0.34 -16.78 -4.94
CA GLU A 177 -1.02 -18.01 -4.52
C GLU A 177 -1.54 -17.87 -3.08
N HIS A 178 -0.71 -17.43 -2.15
CA HIS A 178 -1.10 -17.28 -0.75
C HIS A 178 -2.28 -16.33 -0.56
N VAL A 179 -2.27 -15.16 -1.21
CA VAL A 179 -3.37 -14.19 -1.07
C VAL A 179 -4.62 -14.68 -1.77
N SER A 180 -4.51 -15.24 -2.98
CA SER A 180 -5.63 -15.73 -3.77
C SER A 180 -6.33 -16.91 -3.09
N ALA A 181 -5.58 -17.92 -2.66
CA ALA A 181 -6.12 -19.06 -1.94
C ALA A 181 -6.81 -18.64 -0.64
N LYS A 182 -6.22 -17.70 0.10
CA LYS A 182 -6.82 -17.13 1.30
C LYS A 182 -8.13 -16.42 1.01
N LEU A 183 -8.20 -15.60 -0.05
CA LEU A 183 -9.41 -14.87 -0.43
C LEU A 183 -10.52 -15.82 -0.86
N ILE A 184 -10.23 -16.81 -1.73
CA ILE A 184 -11.20 -17.81 -2.17
C ILE A 184 -11.76 -18.57 -0.96
N ARG A 185 -10.89 -19.06 -0.08
CA ARG A 185 -11.31 -19.83 1.10
C ARG A 185 -12.15 -19.01 2.08
N ARG A 186 -11.84 -17.74 2.27
CA ARG A 186 -12.54 -16.86 3.22
C ARG A 186 -13.79 -16.20 2.67
N HIS A 187 -14.09 -16.37 1.37
CA HIS A 187 -15.29 -15.85 0.73
C HIS A 187 -16.12 -16.97 0.07
N PRO A 188 -16.53 -17.99 0.82
CA PRO A 188 -17.27 -19.12 0.25
C PRO A 188 -18.67 -18.72 -0.25
N HIS A 189 -19.16 -17.55 0.13
CA HIS A 189 -20.38 -16.93 -0.39
C HIS A 189 -20.20 -16.29 -1.79
N VAL A 190 -18.96 -16.08 -2.24
CA VAL A 190 -18.62 -15.59 -3.60
C VAL A 190 -18.11 -16.70 -4.48
N PHE A 191 -17.23 -17.54 -3.96
CA PHE A 191 -16.52 -18.59 -4.71
C PHE A 191 -17.04 -20.01 -4.45
N GLY A 192 -18.03 -20.18 -3.59
CA GLY A 192 -18.64 -21.45 -3.21
C GLY A 192 -20.18 -21.43 -3.30
N GLN A 193 -20.83 -22.18 -2.42
CA GLN A 193 -22.29 -22.35 -2.40
C GLN A 193 -22.95 -21.86 -1.11
N ILE A 194 -22.24 -21.12 -0.27
CA ILE A 194 -22.81 -20.59 0.99
C ILE A 194 -23.53 -19.29 0.68
N GLU A 195 -24.80 -19.21 1.08
CA GLU A 195 -25.56 -17.96 1.00
C GLU A 195 -25.40 -17.17 2.31
N VAL A 196 -25.34 -15.85 2.20
CA VAL A 196 -25.27 -14.91 3.32
C VAL A 196 -26.27 -13.78 3.10
N GLU A 197 -26.97 -13.42 4.16
CA GLU A 197 -28.04 -12.42 4.08
C GLU A 197 -27.54 -10.98 4.28
N ASN A 198 -26.42 -10.82 5.01
CA ASN A 198 -25.89 -9.50 5.36
C ASN A 198 -24.38 -9.55 5.68
N ALA A 199 -23.78 -8.35 5.77
CA ALA A 199 -22.36 -8.20 6.09
C ALA A 199 -21.97 -8.76 7.48
N GLY A 200 -22.87 -8.72 8.46
CA GLY A 200 -22.60 -9.27 9.80
C GLY A 200 -22.36 -10.77 9.76
N GLN A 201 -23.15 -11.49 8.97
CA GLN A 201 -22.98 -12.95 8.79
C GLN A 201 -21.68 -13.27 8.06
N VAL A 202 -21.24 -12.43 7.12
CA VAL A 202 -19.92 -12.57 6.47
C VAL A 202 -18.80 -12.48 7.49
N VAL A 203 -18.86 -11.51 8.40
CA VAL A 203 -17.84 -11.32 9.46
C VAL A 203 -17.81 -12.52 10.41
N GLN A 204 -18.96 -13.05 10.82
CA GLN A 204 -19.03 -14.25 11.66
C GLN A 204 -18.42 -15.47 10.99
N ASN A 205 -18.77 -15.73 9.74
CA ASN A 205 -18.20 -16.81 8.94
C ASN A 205 -16.68 -16.67 8.82
N TRP A 206 -16.20 -15.44 8.63
CA TRP A 206 -14.78 -15.15 8.50
C TRP A 206 -13.98 -15.46 9.78
N GLU A 207 -14.54 -15.11 10.95
CA GLU A 207 -13.90 -15.42 12.24
C GLU A 207 -13.87 -16.95 12.48
N GLU A 208 -14.94 -17.68 12.14
CA GLU A 208 -14.95 -19.15 12.25
C GLU A 208 -13.95 -19.81 11.30
N ILE A 209 -13.86 -19.36 10.04
CA ILE A 209 -12.88 -19.85 9.09
C ILE A 209 -11.45 -19.60 9.61
N LYS A 210 -11.15 -18.42 10.14
CA LYS A 210 -9.85 -18.12 10.75
C LYS A 210 -9.53 -19.03 11.94
N ARG A 211 -10.55 -19.35 12.76
CA ARG A 211 -10.39 -20.28 13.89
C ARG A 211 -10.02 -21.67 13.38
N GLN A 212 -10.71 -22.17 12.36
CA GLN A 212 -10.42 -23.47 11.74
C GLN A 212 -9.04 -23.50 11.08
N GLU A 213 -8.62 -22.42 10.41
CA GLU A 213 -7.28 -22.29 9.85
C GLU A 213 -6.17 -22.44 10.91
N ARG A 214 -6.38 -21.84 12.10
CA ARG A 214 -5.44 -21.97 13.23
C ARG A 214 -5.37 -23.39 13.76
N ILE A 215 -6.50 -24.05 13.94
CA ILE A 215 -6.57 -25.45 14.36
C ILE A 215 -5.87 -26.36 13.32
N ALA A 216 -6.14 -26.16 12.02
CA ALA A 216 -5.50 -26.91 10.95
C ALA A 216 -4.00 -26.70 10.87
N ALA A 217 -3.52 -25.52 11.27
CA ALA A 217 -2.09 -25.20 11.40
C ALA A 217 -1.43 -25.79 12.66
N GLY A 218 -2.15 -26.61 13.44
CA GLY A 218 -1.65 -27.25 14.66
C GLY A 218 -1.49 -26.29 15.86
N LYS A 219 -2.13 -25.12 15.80
CA LYS A 219 -2.14 -24.18 16.92
C LYS A 219 -3.19 -24.61 17.95
N ASP A 220 -2.80 -24.63 19.20
CA ASP A 220 -3.69 -24.89 20.31
C ASP A 220 -4.46 -23.60 20.63
N VAL A 221 -5.64 -23.47 20.03
CA VAL A 221 -6.48 -22.26 20.13
C VAL A 221 -6.96 -22.02 21.58
N GLU A 222 -6.95 -23.06 22.44
CA GLU A 222 -7.34 -22.94 23.85
C GLU A 222 -6.22 -22.36 24.71
N LEU A 223 -4.96 -22.49 24.29
CA LEU A 223 -3.79 -21.96 25.00
C LEU A 223 -3.33 -20.58 24.44
N GLU A 224 -3.79 -20.19 23.25
CA GLU A 224 -3.44 -18.87 22.70
C GLU A 224 -4.16 -17.75 23.48
N SER A 225 -3.43 -16.64 23.72
CA SER A 225 -4.06 -15.44 24.26
C SER A 225 -5.04 -14.85 23.25
N ILE A 226 -6.17 -14.36 23.71
CA ILE A 226 -7.11 -13.59 22.86
C ILE A 226 -6.45 -12.36 22.23
N LEU A 227 -5.35 -11.90 22.81
CA LEU A 227 -4.57 -10.74 22.31
C LEU A 227 -3.57 -11.13 21.22
N ASP A 228 -3.30 -12.43 21.03
CA ASP A 228 -2.31 -12.89 20.03
C ASP A 228 -2.71 -12.54 18.61
N GLY A 229 -1.71 -12.22 17.76
CA GLY A 229 -1.91 -11.86 16.36
C GLY A 229 -2.29 -10.39 16.14
N VAL A 230 -2.14 -9.52 17.13
CA VAL A 230 -2.04 -8.07 16.94
C VAL A 230 -0.57 -7.74 16.69
N PRO A 231 -0.20 -7.20 15.52
CA PRO A 231 1.20 -6.88 15.24
C PRO A 231 1.67 -5.75 16.16
N LEU A 232 2.68 -6.02 17.00
CA LEU A 232 3.24 -5.03 17.94
C LEU A 232 3.94 -3.86 17.25
N ALA A 233 4.32 -4.03 15.97
CA ALA A 233 4.91 -2.97 15.16
C ALA A 233 3.88 -1.97 14.62
N SER A 234 2.58 -2.22 14.83
CA SER A 234 1.53 -1.28 14.46
C SER A 234 1.58 -0.02 15.34
N PRO A 235 1.04 1.13 14.89
CA PRO A 235 0.92 2.33 15.74
C PRO A 235 0.25 2.00 17.08
N ALA A 236 0.77 2.59 18.15
CA ALA A 236 0.40 2.20 19.51
C ALA A 236 -1.11 2.39 19.83
N LEU A 237 -1.73 3.45 19.29
CA LEU A 237 -3.16 3.67 19.48
C LEU A 237 -4.00 2.59 18.78
N ILE A 238 -3.57 2.11 17.61
CA ILE A 238 -4.21 0.99 16.92
C ILE A 238 -4.10 -0.29 17.75
N VAL A 239 -2.91 -0.59 18.29
CA VAL A 239 -2.69 -1.75 19.17
C VAL A 239 -3.58 -1.67 20.39
N ALA A 240 -3.63 -0.52 21.08
CA ALA A 240 -4.45 -0.28 22.25
C ALA A 240 -5.94 -0.56 21.95
N GLN A 241 -6.49 0.03 20.89
CA GLN A 241 -7.90 -0.20 20.51
C GLN A 241 -8.18 -1.67 20.13
N GLN A 242 -7.23 -2.34 19.47
CA GLN A 242 -7.38 -3.76 19.13
C GLN A 242 -7.38 -4.65 20.37
N TYR A 243 -6.49 -4.39 21.33
CA TYR A 243 -6.48 -5.12 22.60
C TYR A 243 -7.79 -4.93 23.36
N GLN A 244 -8.24 -3.70 23.50
CA GLN A 244 -9.52 -3.38 24.17
C GLN A 244 -10.72 -4.03 23.47
N LYS A 245 -10.76 -4.03 22.13
CA LYS A 245 -11.81 -4.69 21.34
C LYS A 245 -11.85 -6.20 21.54
N ARG A 246 -10.67 -6.82 21.69
CA ARG A 246 -10.56 -8.26 21.93
C ARG A 246 -10.94 -8.62 23.37
N ALA A 247 -10.50 -7.83 24.35
CA ALA A 247 -10.87 -7.99 25.76
C ALA A 247 -12.40 -7.87 25.97
N ALA A 248 -13.02 -6.92 25.30
CA ALA A 248 -14.47 -6.72 25.33
C ALA A 248 -15.24 -7.97 24.86
N LYS A 249 -14.75 -8.72 23.87
CA LYS A 249 -15.41 -9.94 23.38
C LYS A 249 -15.55 -11.04 24.45
N VAL A 250 -14.73 -11.02 25.48
CA VAL A 250 -14.78 -11.98 26.61
C VAL A 250 -15.36 -11.35 27.86
N GLY A 251 -15.98 -10.18 27.77
CA GLY A 251 -16.67 -9.52 28.88
C GLY A 251 -15.76 -8.63 29.74
N PHE A 252 -14.47 -8.44 29.35
CA PHE A 252 -13.61 -7.51 30.03
C PHE A 252 -13.74 -6.11 29.39
N ASP A 253 -14.77 -5.38 29.82
CA ASP A 253 -15.11 -4.06 29.30
C ASP A 253 -15.84 -3.20 30.34
N TYR A 254 -15.93 -1.90 30.09
CA TYR A 254 -16.74 -0.97 30.87
C TYR A 254 -18.17 -0.95 30.32
N ASP A 255 -19.16 -0.72 31.22
CA ASP A 255 -20.58 -0.73 30.85
C ASP A 255 -21.00 0.48 30.01
N ASN A 256 -20.30 1.60 30.16
CA ASN A 256 -20.64 2.86 29.47
C ASN A 256 -19.50 3.88 29.49
N LEU A 257 -19.66 4.90 28.64
CA LEU A 257 -18.69 6.00 28.51
C LEU A 257 -18.40 6.73 29.84
N GLN A 258 -19.38 6.81 30.76
CA GLN A 258 -19.19 7.50 32.03
C GLN A 258 -18.17 6.81 32.92
N GLN A 259 -18.19 5.47 32.98
CA GLN A 259 -17.17 4.70 33.69
C GLN A 259 -15.77 4.86 33.06
N VAL A 260 -15.70 4.88 31.73
CA VAL A 260 -14.44 5.13 31.01
C VAL A 260 -13.87 6.51 31.32
N LEU A 261 -14.71 7.54 31.36
CA LEU A 261 -14.30 8.90 31.71
C LEU A 261 -13.90 9.03 33.19
N ALA A 262 -14.56 8.29 34.09
CA ALA A 262 -14.17 8.26 35.49
C ALA A 262 -12.79 7.62 35.68
N LYS A 263 -12.50 6.52 34.93
CA LYS A 263 -11.17 5.88 34.98
C LYS A 263 -10.09 6.79 34.36
N LEU A 264 -10.38 7.51 33.26
CA LEU A 264 -9.44 8.50 32.76
C LEU A 264 -9.12 9.58 33.82
N ALA A 265 -10.11 10.05 34.59
CA ALA A 265 -9.88 11.04 35.65
C ALA A 265 -8.99 10.49 36.78
N GLU A 266 -9.11 9.18 37.10
CA GLU A 266 -8.24 8.47 38.01
C GLU A 266 -6.78 8.43 37.47
N GLU A 267 -6.55 7.99 36.22
CA GLU A 267 -5.22 7.96 35.60
C GLU A 267 -4.56 9.35 35.54
N LEU A 268 -5.36 10.38 35.29
CA LEU A 268 -4.85 11.76 35.30
C LEU A 268 -4.45 12.22 36.73
N GLN A 269 -5.13 11.73 37.76
CA GLN A 269 -4.76 12.00 39.14
C GLN A 269 -3.47 11.24 39.50
N GLU A 270 -3.36 9.95 39.15
CA GLU A 270 -2.17 9.12 39.37
C GLU A 270 -0.95 9.71 38.70
N LEU A 271 -1.10 10.21 37.45
CA LEU A 271 -0.06 10.96 36.74
C LEU A 271 0.38 12.25 37.50
N GLN A 272 -0.55 12.97 38.11
CA GLN A 272 -0.22 14.17 38.91
C GLN A 272 0.48 13.82 40.23
N GLU A 273 0.19 12.67 40.81
CA GLU A 273 0.77 12.18 42.05
C GLU A 273 2.11 11.44 41.85
N ALA A 274 2.44 11.10 40.60
CA ALA A 274 3.68 10.41 40.26
C ALA A 274 4.91 11.25 40.63
N THR A 275 5.81 10.67 41.39
CA THR A 275 6.98 11.38 41.96
C THR A 275 8.32 10.96 41.35
N THR A 276 8.32 9.87 40.56
CA THR A 276 9.53 9.41 39.86
C THR A 276 9.34 9.44 38.35
N PRO A 277 10.41 9.60 37.55
CA PRO A 277 10.31 9.57 36.09
C PRO A 277 9.67 8.28 35.55
N GLU A 278 9.99 7.15 36.16
CA GLU A 278 9.49 5.83 35.76
C GLU A 278 7.98 5.74 35.98
N HIS A 279 7.49 6.16 37.16
CA HIS A 279 6.05 6.21 37.48
C HIS A 279 5.31 7.20 36.59
N THR A 280 5.86 8.40 36.37
CA THR A 280 5.30 9.37 35.42
C THR A 280 5.18 8.80 34.00
N TYR A 281 6.15 7.99 33.56
CA TYR A 281 6.12 7.33 32.24
C TYR A 281 5.01 6.27 32.16
N GLU A 282 4.85 5.46 33.22
CA GLU A 282 3.80 4.45 33.33
C GLU A 282 2.42 5.09 33.27
N GLU A 283 2.13 6.05 34.14
CA GLU A 283 0.84 6.74 34.21
C GLU A 283 0.50 7.49 32.92
N MET A 284 1.49 8.07 32.24
CA MET A 284 1.26 8.66 30.93
C MET A 284 0.83 7.61 29.90
N GLY A 285 1.36 6.41 29.97
CA GLY A 285 0.95 5.28 29.14
C GLY A 285 -0.52 4.91 29.40
N ASP A 286 -0.94 4.84 30.65
CA ASP A 286 -2.30 4.50 31.06
C ASP A 286 -3.31 5.60 30.65
N VAL A 287 -2.97 6.87 30.79
CA VAL A 287 -3.75 7.98 30.24
C VAL A 287 -3.96 7.83 28.72
N LEU A 288 -2.89 7.55 27.96
CA LEU A 288 -3.01 7.36 26.50
C LEU A 288 -3.86 6.13 26.15
N PHE A 289 -3.72 5.05 26.91
CA PHE A 289 -4.53 3.85 26.74
C PHE A 289 -6.02 4.12 26.99
N MET A 290 -6.35 4.92 28.02
CA MET A 290 -7.73 5.35 28.30
C MET A 290 -8.27 6.34 27.26
N VAL A 291 -7.44 7.21 26.69
CA VAL A 291 -7.84 8.06 25.54
C VAL A 291 -8.21 7.20 24.31
N ALA A 292 -7.42 6.18 24.01
CA ALA A 292 -7.75 5.21 22.94
C ALA A 292 -9.07 4.47 23.25
N ARG A 293 -9.33 4.17 24.55
CA ARG A 293 -10.57 3.54 24.99
C ARG A 293 -11.81 4.44 24.78
N ILE A 294 -11.71 5.73 25.08
CA ILE A 294 -12.77 6.71 24.83
C ILE A 294 -13.10 6.75 23.32
N ALA A 295 -12.07 6.83 22.48
CA ALA A 295 -12.26 6.84 21.03
C ALA A 295 -13.01 5.59 20.55
N ARG A 296 -12.67 4.40 21.07
CA ARG A 296 -13.37 3.14 20.79
C ARG A 296 -14.84 3.18 21.21
N GLU A 297 -15.14 3.73 22.38
CA GLU A 297 -16.51 3.86 22.87
C GLU A 297 -17.40 4.75 22.01
N LEU A 298 -16.77 5.72 21.35
CA LEU A 298 -17.40 6.67 20.42
C LEU A 298 -17.37 6.18 18.96
N ASP A 299 -16.90 4.96 18.70
CA ASP A 299 -16.68 4.39 17.35
C ASP A 299 -15.77 5.26 16.49
N ILE A 300 -14.71 5.82 17.11
CA ILE A 300 -13.69 6.64 16.47
C ILE A 300 -12.37 5.86 16.39
N ASP A 301 -11.71 5.86 15.25
CA ASP A 301 -10.31 5.44 15.14
C ASP A 301 -9.41 6.49 15.79
N ALA A 302 -8.72 6.10 16.88
CA ALA A 302 -7.90 7.02 17.67
C ALA A 302 -6.67 7.52 16.90
N GLU A 303 -6.07 6.65 16.09
CA GLU A 303 -4.90 6.99 15.29
C GLU A 303 -5.26 7.97 14.17
N GLU A 304 -6.35 7.72 13.45
CA GLU A 304 -6.86 8.62 12.41
C GLU A 304 -7.25 9.98 13.00
N ALA A 305 -7.95 10.00 14.14
CA ALA A 305 -8.33 11.24 14.82
C ALA A 305 -7.11 12.07 15.22
N LEU A 306 -6.05 11.42 15.75
CA LEU A 306 -4.82 12.12 16.11
C LEU A 306 -4.05 12.61 14.87
N ARG A 307 -3.96 11.81 13.81
CA ARG A 307 -3.38 12.27 12.54
C ARG A 307 -4.13 13.48 11.97
N SER A 308 -5.47 13.45 12.01
CA SER A 308 -6.30 14.60 11.60
C SER A 308 -6.02 15.85 12.44
N ALA A 309 -5.86 15.69 13.75
CA ALA A 309 -5.48 16.80 14.63
C ALA A 309 -4.08 17.34 14.30
N ASN A 310 -3.11 16.48 14.03
CA ASN A 310 -1.75 16.85 13.62
C ASN A 310 -1.75 17.64 12.29
N ARG A 311 -2.49 17.18 11.27
CA ARG A 311 -2.65 17.91 10.00
C ARG A 311 -3.28 19.29 10.21
N LYS A 312 -4.31 19.36 11.02
CA LYS A 312 -4.96 20.62 11.37
C LYS A 312 -3.98 21.58 12.08
N PHE A 313 -3.18 21.06 13.00
CA PHE A 313 -2.14 21.84 13.66
C PHE A 313 -1.09 22.34 12.66
N ARG A 314 -0.53 21.44 11.84
CA ARG A 314 0.46 21.77 10.80
C ARG A 314 -0.04 22.87 9.87
N ARG A 315 -1.24 22.70 9.31
CA ARG A 315 -1.85 23.70 8.40
C ARG A 315 -1.98 25.07 9.06
N ARG A 316 -2.45 25.10 10.31
CA ARG A 316 -2.61 26.36 11.05
C ARG A 316 -1.26 26.98 11.35
N PHE A 317 -0.30 26.20 11.74
CA PHE A 317 1.04 26.68 12.02
C PHE A 317 1.72 27.26 10.78
N GLN A 318 1.62 26.58 9.65
CA GLN A 318 2.10 27.08 8.35
C GLN A 318 1.41 28.40 7.94
N ALA A 319 0.12 28.54 8.20
CA ALA A 319 -0.59 29.81 7.98
C ALA A 319 -0.05 30.93 8.88
N MET A 320 0.27 30.63 10.14
CA MET A 320 0.95 31.59 11.03
C MET A 320 2.32 31.98 10.49
N GLU A 321 3.14 31.01 10.04
CA GLU A 321 4.44 31.30 9.40
C GLU A 321 4.30 32.19 8.17
N HIS A 322 3.28 31.96 7.36
CA HIS A 322 3.02 32.80 6.20
C HIS A 322 2.69 34.23 6.61
N ILE A 323 1.85 34.44 7.64
CA ILE A 323 1.50 35.76 8.15
C ILE A 323 2.74 36.43 8.70
N THR A 324 3.55 35.77 9.52
CA THR A 324 4.78 36.39 10.12
C THR A 324 5.77 36.82 9.03
N ARG A 325 5.96 36.03 7.98
CA ARG A 325 6.80 36.41 6.83
C ARG A 325 6.24 37.62 6.08
N THR A 326 4.92 37.70 5.92
CA THR A 326 4.25 38.83 5.26
C THR A 326 4.35 40.12 6.09
N GLU A 327 4.31 40.01 7.41
CA GLU A 327 4.48 41.10 8.34
C GLU A 327 5.97 41.51 8.52
N GLY A 328 6.92 40.79 7.87
CA GLY A 328 8.36 41.05 7.97
C GLY A 328 8.95 40.76 9.34
N ARG A 329 8.27 39.94 10.14
CA ARG A 329 8.67 39.59 11.52
C ARG A 329 9.22 38.15 11.57
N THR A 330 10.14 37.92 12.51
CA THR A 330 10.61 36.54 12.81
C THR A 330 9.71 35.90 13.85
N PHE A 331 9.60 34.61 13.82
CA PHE A 331 8.81 33.82 14.80
C PHE A 331 9.19 34.17 16.25
N SER A 332 10.49 34.30 16.53
CA SER A 332 11.01 34.61 17.85
C SER A 332 10.70 36.04 18.36
N SER A 333 10.14 36.93 17.52
CA SER A 333 9.80 38.30 17.89
C SER A 333 8.39 38.48 18.47
N TYR A 334 7.60 37.38 18.52
CA TYR A 334 6.24 37.41 19.07
C TYR A 334 6.25 36.99 20.53
N ASP A 335 5.48 37.68 21.36
CA ASP A 335 5.20 37.24 22.72
C ASP A 335 4.03 36.23 22.77
N LEU A 336 3.73 35.75 23.97
CA LEU A 336 2.72 34.69 24.15
C LEU A 336 1.30 35.16 23.76
N ASP A 337 0.97 36.41 24.00
CA ASP A 337 -0.36 36.97 23.70
C ASP A 337 -0.49 37.27 22.20
N GLU A 338 0.57 37.75 21.56
CA GLU A 338 0.65 37.86 20.10
C GLU A 338 0.52 36.49 19.44
N TRP A 339 1.16 35.43 19.97
CA TRP A 339 1.00 34.05 19.51
C TRP A 339 -0.44 33.57 19.61
N ARG A 340 -1.12 33.81 20.72
CA ARG A 340 -2.52 33.43 20.91
C ARG A 340 -3.42 34.17 19.93
N ASN A 341 -3.19 35.43 19.69
CA ASN A 341 -3.94 36.24 18.72
C ASN A 341 -3.73 35.72 17.30
N LEU A 342 -2.48 35.42 16.92
CA LEU A 342 -2.15 34.87 15.61
C LEU A 342 -2.80 33.50 15.41
N TRP A 343 -2.71 32.61 16.41
CA TRP A 343 -3.38 31.35 16.42
C TRP A 343 -4.89 31.45 16.26
N ASN A 344 -5.53 32.40 16.91
CA ASN A 344 -6.97 32.62 16.77
C ASN A 344 -7.36 33.14 15.37
N ARG A 345 -6.50 33.95 14.73
CA ARG A 345 -6.71 34.42 13.33
C ARG A 345 -6.74 33.25 12.33
N VAL A 346 -5.96 32.18 12.53
CA VAL A 346 -5.85 31.06 11.62
C VAL A 346 -6.79 29.88 11.96
N LYS A 347 -7.59 29.99 13.03
CA LYS A 347 -8.60 28.98 13.40
C LYS A 347 -9.82 28.96 12.47
N ASN A 348 -10.14 30.10 11.90
CA ASN A 348 -11.26 30.32 11.00
C ASN A 348 -10.75 30.18 9.56
#